data_167e6b85cc296fca1845683c64b1e00a
#
_entry.id   167e6b85cc296fca1845683c64b1e00a
#
_cell.length_a   1.000
_cell.length_b   1.000
_cell.length_c   1.000
_cell.angle_alpha   90.00
_cell.angle_beta   90.00
_cell.angle_gamma   90.00
#
_symmetry.space_group_name_H-M   'P 1'
#
loop_
_entity.id
_entity.type
_entity.pdbx_description
1 polymer ?
#
loop_
_entity_poly.entity_id
_entity_poly.type
_entity_poly.pdbx_seq_one_letter_code
_entity_poly.pdbx_strand_id
1 'polypeptide(L)'
;MGPSNSRDLESIGRFSRRAGIPVSHLRHYHETGLLEPAYVDPESGYRYYAAAQREAAEVIAMLRSIDMPVRDIQRVLADPSQATVGEVLTGHRAWLEKRLTQVAGRLEAIDRIVKEGMFVKPPNQVAEEGFVTVRVEEVRAQIPSAERWREFREKMPGHYDEEPHEMHFVVLAPNRGRRLQMWMGKFEADALKLRLDGLKTERPMTYDLILDAFNRHGVSVLRADVLRVVDGVFFARLITKSGDQVEELDCRPSDALNIALRADVPIAVAQTLLDEAGIDEGQISTK
;
A
#
# COMPACT_ATOMS: atom_id res chain seq x y z
N MET A 1 -2.47 45.21 -5.69
CA MET A 1 -2.89 45.61 -4.34
C MET A 1 -2.33 44.60 -3.39
N GLY A 2 -1.24 44.92 -2.66
CA GLY A 2 -0.65 44.04 -1.63
C GLY A 2 -1.57 43.97 -0.40
N PRO A 3 -1.52 42.89 0.40
CA PRO A 3 -2.41 42.72 1.54
C PRO A 3 -2.12 43.79 2.60
N SER A 4 -3.14 44.53 2.97
CA SER A 4 -3.08 45.65 3.91
C SER A 4 -2.85 45.27 5.38
N ASN A 5 -2.35 44.06 5.66
CA ASN A 5 -1.97 43.65 7.03
C ASN A 5 -0.77 42.68 7.06
N SER A 6 0.35 43.09 6.51
CA SER A 6 1.57 42.26 6.43
C SER A 6 2.30 42.03 7.77
N ARG A 7 1.79 42.55 8.90
CA ARG A 7 2.48 42.48 10.22
C ARG A 7 2.27 41.14 10.93
N ASP A 8 1.26 40.30 10.54
CA ASP A 8 0.91 39.07 11.23
C ASP A 8 1.12 37.80 10.39
N LEU A 9 1.69 37.92 9.20
CA LEU A 9 1.95 36.79 8.31
C LEU A 9 3.37 36.23 8.56
N GLU A 10 3.44 34.95 8.80
CA GLU A 10 4.69 34.21 8.96
C GLU A 10 4.95 33.34 7.71
N SER A 11 6.19 33.33 7.24
CA SER A 11 6.58 32.40 6.17
C SER A 11 6.41 30.95 6.63
N ILE A 12 6.12 30.02 5.70
CA ILE A 12 5.94 28.60 6.00
C ILE A 12 7.06 28.03 6.88
N GLY A 13 8.31 28.43 6.65
CA GLY A 13 9.47 27.98 7.47
C GLY A 13 9.47 28.55 8.89
N ARG A 14 8.96 29.78 9.10
CA ARG A 14 8.84 30.38 10.43
C ARG A 14 7.67 29.79 11.20
N PHE A 15 6.54 29.62 10.53
CA PHE A 15 5.35 28.97 11.07
C PHE A 15 5.63 27.52 11.46
N SER A 16 6.30 26.75 10.59
CA SER A 16 6.74 25.38 10.85
C SER A 16 7.53 25.24 12.15
N ARG A 17 8.53 26.10 12.35
CA ARG A 17 9.35 26.08 13.59
C ARG A 17 8.54 26.42 14.85
N ARG A 18 7.55 27.30 14.73
CA ARG A 18 6.73 27.73 15.87
C ARG A 18 5.62 26.75 16.22
N ALA A 19 5.00 26.15 15.20
CA ALA A 19 3.92 25.16 15.37
C ALA A 19 4.45 23.74 15.60
N GLY A 20 5.76 23.51 15.44
CA GLY A 20 6.34 22.17 15.56
C GLY A 20 5.95 21.21 14.43
N ILE A 21 5.45 21.73 13.30
CA ILE A 21 4.96 20.93 12.17
C ILE A 21 5.96 21.04 11.01
N PRO A 22 6.47 19.92 10.46
CA PRO A 22 7.36 19.94 9.30
C PRO A 22 6.75 20.68 8.10
N VAL A 23 7.58 21.40 7.34
CA VAL A 23 7.15 22.14 6.14
C VAL A 23 6.44 21.22 5.12
N SER A 24 6.90 19.96 4.98
CA SER A 24 6.26 18.96 4.13
C SER A 24 4.81 18.67 4.55
N HIS A 25 4.56 18.59 5.87
CA HIS A 25 3.22 18.38 6.40
C HIS A 25 2.33 19.61 6.18
N LEU A 26 2.85 20.83 6.37
CA LEU A 26 2.09 22.05 6.08
C LEU A 26 1.69 22.16 4.60
N ARG A 27 2.55 21.70 3.69
CA ARG A 27 2.21 21.64 2.26
C ARG A 27 1.10 20.61 2.00
N HIS A 28 1.22 19.43 2.59
CA HIS A 28 0.20 18.40 2.50
C HIS A 28 -1.13 18.84 3.11
N TYR A 29 -1.11 19.56 4.24
CA TYR A 29 -2.33 20.10 4.86
C TYR A 29 -3.02 21.17 4.01
N HIS A 30 -2.25 21.96 3.26
CA HIS A 30 -2.81 22.85 2.25
C HIS A 30 -3.45 22.07 1.10
N GLU A 31 -2.76 21.06 0.56
CA GLU A 31 -3.27 20.24 -0.55
C GLU A 31 -4.55 19.46 -0.19
N THR A 32 -4.67 19.05 1.07
CA THR A 32 -5.84 18.33 1.59
C THR A 32 -6.92 19.23 2.19
N GLY A 33 -6.74 20.57 2.14
CA GLY A 33 -7.69 21.52 2.73
C GLY A 33 -7.78 21.44 4.26
N LEU A 34 -6.79 20.84 4.93
CA LEU A 34 -6.78 20.71 6.38
C LEU A 34 -6.30 21.98 7.08
N LEU A 35 -5.30 22.66 6.50
CA LEU A 35 -4.80 23.95 6.96
C LEU A 35 -4.36 24.79 5.75
N GLU A 36 -5.23 25.67 5.30
CA GLU A 36 -4.92 26.56 4.18
C GLU A 36 -4.03 27.70 4.63
N PRO A 37 -3.01 28.10 3.84
CA PRO A 37 -2.22 29.30 4.15
C PRO A 37 -3.12 30.56 4.05
N ALA A 38 -2.88 31.52 4.94
CA ALA A 38 -3.60 32.80 4.92
C ALA A 38 -3.32 33.60 3.63
N TYR A 39 -2.17 33.37 3.00
CA TYR A 39 -1.78 33.98 1.74
C TYR A 39 -0.80 33.09 0.97
N VAL A 40 -1.04 32.96 -0.33
CA VAL A 40 -0.10 32.35 -1.27
C VAL A 40 0.33 33.42 -2.25
N ASP A 41 1.61 33.68 -2.34
CA ASP A 41 2.17 34.64 -3.27
C ASP A 41 1.96 34.16 -4.70
N PRO A 42 1.22 34.91 -5.54
CA PRO A 42 0.86 34.47 -6.89
C PRO A 42 2.05 34.39 -7.86
N GLU A 43 3.14 35.12 -7.59
CA GLU A 43 4.32 35.13 -8.48
C GLU A 43 5.29 34.02 -8.11
N SER A 44 5.55 33.83 -6.80
CA SER A 44 6.54 32.84 -6.32
C SER A 44 5.93 31.53 -5.83
N GLY A 45 4.60 31.48 -5.63
CA GLY A 45 3.92 30.33 -5.00
C GLY A 45 4.25 30.14 -3.51
N TYR A 46 4.88 31.16 -2.90
CA TYR A 46 5.31 31.06 -1.51
C TYR A 46 4.13 31.20 -0.54
N ARG A 47 4.07 30.33 0.48
CA ARG A 47 2.94 30.22 1.41
C ARG A 47 3.24 30.98 2.70
N TYR A 48 2.25 31.74 3.17
CA TYR A 48 2.28 32.49 4.41
C TYR A 48 1.08 32.13 5.28
N TYR A 49 1.34 31.96 6.57
CA TYR A 49 0.34 31.60 7.57
C TYR A 49 0.16 32.74 8.56
N ALA A 50 -1.08 32.97 9.00
CA ALA A 50 -1.35 33.96 10.05
C ALA A 50 -1.03 33.39 11.43
N ALA A 51 -0.59 34.25 12.35
CA ALA A 51 -0.33 33.86 13.73
C ALA A 51 -1.56 33.22 14.42
N ALA A 52 -2.78 33.67 14.06
CA ALA A 52 -4.04 33.10 14.54
C ALA A 52 -4.29 31.64 14.14
N GLN A 53 -3.63 31.14 13.08
CA GLN A 53 -3.76 29.74 12.63
C GLN A 53 -2.95 28.77 13.49
N ARG A 54 -2.18 29.27 14.46
CA ARG A 54 -1.30 28.43 15.29
C ARG A 54 -2.11 27.47 16.15
N GLU A 55 -3.18 27.93 16.77
CA GLU A 55 -4.05 27.08 17.60
C GLU A 55 -4.64 25.91 16.79
N ALA A 56 -5.15 26.18 15.59
CA ALA A 56 -5.63 25.14 14.68
C ALA A 56 -4.50 24.16 14.29
N ALA A 57 -3.30 24.68 14.01
CA ALA A 57 -2.14 23.86 13.69
C ALA A 57 -1.72 22.95 14.86
N GLU A 58 -1.75 23.43 16.10
CA GLU A 58 -1.47 22.64 17.31
C GLU A 58 -2.52 21.52 17.51
N VAL A 59 -3.81 21.82 17.30
CA VAL A 59 -4.89 20.82 17.34
C VAL A 59 -4.66 19.76 16.27
N ILE A 60 -4.35 20.16 15.05
CA ILE A 60 -4.04 19.22 13.96
C ILE A 60 -2.86 18.34 14.36
N ALA A 61 -1.76 18.91 14.84
CA ALA A 61 -0.58 18.15 15.23
C ALA A 61 -0.89 17.14 16.35
N MET A 62 -1.67 17.53 17.35
CA MET A 62 -2.11 16.67 18.44
C MET A 62 -2.96 15.50 17.93
N LEU A 63 -3.96 15.77 17.10
CA LEU A 63 -4.84 14.73 16.56
C LEU A 63 -4.10 13.80 15.58
N ARG A 64 -3.14 14.33 14.82
CA ARG A 64 -2.27 13.52 13.97
C ARG A 64 -1.31 12.63 14.76
N SER A 65 -0.89 13.03 15.96
CA SER A 65 -0.03 12.20 16.82
C SER A 65 -0.69 10.91 17.30
N ILE A 66 -2.01 10.83 17.23
CA ILE A 66 -2.80 9.62 17.51
C ILE A 66 -3.32 8.96 16.24
N ASP A 67 -2.73 9.25 15.08
CA ASP A 67 -3.12 8.70 13.76
C ASP A 67 -4.56 9.01 13.34
N MET A 68 -5.14 10.12 13.82
CA MET A 68 -6.51 10.50 13.43
C MET A 68 -6.58 10.86 11.94
N PRO A 69 -7.59 10.36 11.20
CA PRO A 69 -7.81 10.68 9.81
C PRO A 69 -8.03 12.18 9.57
N VAL A 70 -7.55 12.68 8.43
CA VAL A 70 -7.71 14.10 8.03
C VAL A 70 -9.16 14.55 8.10
N ARG A 71 -10.09 13.74 7.61
CA ARG A 71 -11.54 14.02 7.62
C ARG A 71 -12.09 14.25 9.04
N ASP A 72 -11.70 13.42 9.99
CA ASP A 72 -12.16 13.53 11.36
C ASP A 72 -11.56 14.77 12.05
N ILE A 73 -10.33 15.13 11.70
CA ILE A 73 -9.71 16.39 12.12
C ILE A 73 -10.47 17.58 11.52
N GLN A 74 -10.84 17.53 10.24
CA GLN A 74 -11.64 18.58 9.59
C GLN A 74 -13.01 18.74 10.29
N ARG A 75 -13.67 17.64 10.69
CA ARG A 75 -14.92 17.71 11.46
C ARG A 75 -14.73 18.43 12.81
N VAL A 76 -13.66 18.12 13.52
CA VAL A 76 -13.33 18.77 14.81
C VAL A 76 -13.03 20.27 14.62
N LEU A 77 -12.31 20.64 13.55
CA LEU A 77 -11.98 22.05 13.26
C LEU A 77 -13.22 22.85 12.81
N ALA A 78 -14.12 22.21 12.07
CA ALA A 78 -15.36 22.85 11.59
C ALA A 78 -16.40 23.04 12.70
N ASP A 79 -16.45 22.12 13.67
CA ASP A 79 -17.32 22.18 14.84
C ASP A 79 -16.57 21.73 16.10
N PRO A 80 -15.90 22.66 16.77
CA PRO A 80 -15.15 22.36 17.99
C PRO A 80 -16.04 22.20 19.25
N SER A 81 -17.34 21.96 19.08
CA SER A 81 -18.25 21.71 20.21
C SER A 81 -17.83 20.44 20.97
N GLN A 82 -18.05 20.44 22.27
CA GLN A 82 -17.73 19.28 23.11
C GLN A 82 -18.44 17.99 22.64
N ALA A 83 -19.62 18.12 22.05
CA ALA A 83 -20.37 16.99 21.50
C ALA A 83 -19.66 16.38 20.28
N THR A 84 -19.28 17.18 19.28
CA THR A 84 -18.60 16.72 18.06
C THR A 84 -17.21 16.16 18.37
N VAL A 85 -16.44 16.86 19.19
CA VAL A 85 -15.11 16.39 19.62
C VAL A 85 -15.23 15.07 20.37
N GLY A 86 -16.21 14.94 21.29
CA GLY A 86 -16.46 13.70 22.03
C GLY A 86 -16.86 12.54 21.14
N GLU A 87 -17.75 12.77 20.17
CA GLU A 87 -18.14 11.75 19.18
C GLU A 87 -16.95 11.23 18.37
N VAL A 88 -16.18 12.17 17.78
CA VAL A 88 -15.03 11.84 16.93
C VAL A 88 -13.96 11.09 17.72
N LEU A 89 -13.59 11.56 18.89
CA LEU A 89 -12.59 10.89 19.75
C LEU A 89 -13.05 9.51 20.21
N THR A 90 -14.34 9.36 20.57
CA THR A 90 -14.91 8.07 20.96
C THR A 90 -14.90 7.09 19.80
N GLY A 91 -15.28 7.52 18.60
CA GLY A 91 -15.24 6.70 17.40
C GLY A 91 -13.81 6.27 17.05
N HIS A 92 -12.86 7.20 17.09
CA HIS A 92 -11.45 6.90 16.83
C HIS A 92 -10.86 5.93 17.88
N ARG A 93 -11.20 6.11 19.16
CA ARG A 93 -10.81 5.19 20.22
C ARG A 93 -11.34 3.77 19.96
N ALA A 94 -12.63 3.63 19.64
CA ALA A 94 -13.22 2.33 19.33
C ALA A 94 -12.54 1.64 18.13
N TRP A 95 -12.16 2.42 17.12
CA TRP A 95 -11.40 1.93 15.97
C TRP A 95 -10.01 1.44 16.40
N LEU A 96 -9.28 2.18 17.24
CA LEU A 96 -7.97 1.76 17.78
C LEU A 96 -8.09 0.48 18.63
N GLU A 97 -9.12 0.36 19.48
CA GLU A 97 -9.38 -0.83 20.29
C GLU A 97 -9.64 -2.06 19.40
N LYS A 98 -10.44 -1.91 18.34
CA LYS A 98 -10.66 -2.98 17.35
C LYS A 98 -9.37 -3.38 16.67
N ARG A 99 -8.54 -2.42 16.27
CA ARG A 99 -7.23 -2.66 15.63
C ARG A 99 -6.27 -3.37 16.59
N LEU A 100 -6.25 -2.97 17.87
CA LEU A 100 -5.45 -3.62 18.90
C LEU A 100 -5.84 -5.10 19.06
N THR A 101 -7.14 -5.40 19.10
CA THR A 101 -7.64 -6.79 19.18
C THR A 101 -7.21 -7.61 17.96
N GLN A 102 -7.27 -7.03 16.76
CA GLN A 102 -6.79 -7.70 15.54
C GLN A 102 -5.30 -7.99 15.59
N VAL A 103 -4.50 -7.02 16.04
CA VAL A 103 -3.02 -7.21 16.18
C VAL A 103 -2.72 -8.25 17.23
N ALA A 104 -3.41 -8.24 18.37
CA ALA A 104 -3.26 -9.24 19.43
C ALA A 104 -3.56 -10.66 18.91
N GLY A 105 -4.64 -10.83 18.16
CA GLY A 105 -4.97 -12.13 17.53
C GLY A 105 -3.90 -12.61 16.53
N ARG A 106 -3.26 -11.68 15.80
CA ARG A 106 -2.14 -12.03 14.92
C ARG A 106 -0.90 -12.46 15.70
N LEU A 107 -0.60 -11.79 16.81
CA LEU A 107 0.51 -12.19 17.70
C LEU A 107 0.26 -13.57 18.30
N GLU A 108 -0.97 -13.86 18.77
CA GLU A 108 -1.34 -15.18 19.25
C GLU A 108 -1.21 -16.27 18.16
N ALA A 109 -1.57 -15.93 16.92
CA ALA A 109 -1.39 -16.82 15.78
C ALA A 109 0.10 -17.11 15.53
N ILE A 110 0.95 -16.08 15.58
CA ILE A 110 2.41 -16.23 15.49
C ILE A 110 2.94 -17.11 16.62
N ASP A 111 2.53 -16.84 17.87
CA ASP A 111 2.95 -17.64 19.03
C ASP A 111 2.53 -19.10 18.91
N ARG A 112 1.33 -19.36 18.37
CA ARG A 112 0.85 -20.71 18.10
C ARG A 112 1.72 -21.40 17.04
N ILE A 113 2.00 -20.73 15.92
CA ILE A 113 2.87 -21.21 14.86
C ILE A 113 4.26 -21.54 15.42
N VAL A 114 4.82 -20.66 16.25
CA VAL A 114 6.14 -20.88 16.88
C VAL A 114 6.13 -22.08 17.85
N LYS A 115 5.08 -22.21 18.69
CA LYS A 115 4.95 -23.28 19.69
C LYS A 115 4.67 -24.65 19.07
N GLU A 116 3.86 -24.69 18.03
CA GLU A 116 3.47 -25.93 17.35
C GLU A 116 4.54 -26.43 16.36
N GLY A 117 5.63 -25.68 16.22
CA GLY A 117 6.73 -26.05 15.30
C GLY A 117 6.27 -26.11 13.84
N MET A 118 5.14 -25.44 13.49
CA MET A 118 4.67 -25.33 12.12
C MET A 118 5.56 -24.42 11.26
N PHE A 119 6.75 -24.06 11.76
CA PHE A 119 7.78 -23.49 10.95
C PHE A 119 8.56 -24.56 10.22
N VAL A 120 8.14 -24.67 8.97
CA VAL A 120 9.05 -24.92 7.87
C VAL A 120 9.88 -26.17 8.03
N LYS A 121 9.33 -27.24 7.48
CA LYS A 121 10.20 -28.19 6.82
C LYS A 121 11.21 -27.35 6.01
N PRO A 122 12.50 -27.54 6.20
CA PRO A 122 13.50 -26.77 5.48
C PRO A 122 13.22 -26.85 3.97
N PRO A 123 13.49 -25.78 3.21
CA PRO A 123 13.06 -25.61 1.82
C PRO A 123 13.50 -26.69 0.83
N ASN A 124 14.33 -27.63 1.24
CA ASN A 124 14.86 -28.69 0.37
C ASN A 124 13.89 -29.83 0.03
N GLN A 125 12.60 -29.78 0.43
CA GLN A 125 11.62 -30.83 0.11
C GLN A 125 10.21 -30.32 -0.17
N VAL A 126 10.04 -29.12 -0.71
CA VAL A 126 8.80 -28.78 -1.37
C VAL A 126 8.90 -29.35 -2.79
N ALA A 127 8.41 -30.57 -2.95
CA ALA A 127 8.16 -31.15 -4.25
C ALA A 127 7.41 -30.12 -5.12
N GLU A 128 7.68 -30.10 -6.40
CA GLU A 128 6.91 -29.38 -7.42
C GLU A 128 5.43 -29.78 -7.45
N GLU A 129 5.05 -30.78 -6.69
CA GLU A 129 3.68 -31.25 -6.47
C GLU A 129 2.91 -30.19 -5.64
N GLY A 130 1.94 -29.57 -6.30
CA GLY A 130 1.04 -28.61 -5.69
C GLY A 130 1.18 -27.16 -6.19
N PHE A 131 2.03 -26.89 -7.18
CA PHE A 131 2.12 -25.61 -7.86
C PHE A 131 1.73 -25.69 -9.33
N VAL A 132 1.02 -24.69 -9.79
CA VAL A 132 0.59 -24.56 -11.19
C VAL A 132 1.33 -23.40 -11.82
N THR A 133 2.03 -23.68 -12.92
CA THR A 133 2.67 -22.60 -13.70
C THR A 133 1.60 -21.72 -14.33
N VAL A 134 1.78 -20.43 -14.16
CA VAL A 134 0.88 -19.40 -14.67
C VAL A 134 1.66 -18.36 -15.49
N ARG A 135 0.94 -17.65 -16.34
CA ARG A 135 1.44 -16.43 -16.98
C ARG A 135 0.68 -15.20 -16.44
N VAL A 136 1.30 -14.05 -16.51
CA VAL A 136 0.58 -12.79 -16.35
C VAL A 136 -0.25 -12.61 -17.63
N GLU A 137 -1.56 -12.73 -17.51
CA GLU A 137 -2.48 -12.59 -18.63
C GLU A 137 -2.80 -11.13 -18.88
N GLU A 138 -2.96 -10.36 -17.80
CA GLU A 138 -3.43 -9.01 -17.88
C GLU A 138 -3.04 -8.19 -16.65
N VAL A 139 -2.81 -6.90 -16.85
CA VAL A 139 -2.72 -5.87 -15.81
C VAL A 139 -3.73 -4.79 -16.14
N ARG A 140 -4.67 -4.54 -15.25
CA ARG A 140 -5.76 -3.56 -15.42
C ARG A 140 -5.79 -2.54 -14.31
N ALA A 141 -6.37 -1.37 -14.64
CA ALA A 141 -6.83 -0.38 -13.69
C ALA A 141 -8.35 -0.29 -13.77
N GLN A 142 -9.02 -0.24 -12.64
CA GLN A 142 -10.48 -0.19 -12.55
C GLN A 142 -10.92 0.63 -11.34
N ILE A 143 -11.98 1.44 -11.51
CA ILE A 143 -12.69 2.03 -10.39
C ILE A 143 -13.77 1.02 -9.97
N PRO A 144 -13.70 0.44 -8.76
CA PRO A 144 -14.69 -0.51 -8.30
C PRO A 144 -16.04 0.16 -8.07
N SER A 145 -17.13 -0.62 -8.10
CA SER A 145 -18.42 -0.11 -7.65
C SER A 145 -18.37 0.29 -6.16
N ALA A 146 -19.26 1.18 -5.74
CA ALA A 146 -19.33 1.65 -4.34
C ALA A 146 -19.52 0.49 -3.35
N GLU A 147 -20.26 -0.57 -3.73
CA GLU A 147 -20.46 -1.76 -2.93
C GLU A 147 -19.15 -2.56 -2.77
N ARG A 148 -18.47 -2.87 -3.87
CA ARG A 148 -17.16 -3.56 -3.86
C ARG A 148 -16.09 -2.76 -3.11
N TRP A 149 -16.13 -1.43 -3.24
CA TRP A 149 -15.21 -0.55 -2.53
C TRP A 149 -15.43 -0.62 -1.02
N ARG A 150 -16.67 -0.67 -0.55
CA ARG A 150 -17.03 -0.84 0.85
C ARG A 150 -16.52 -2.17 1.40
N GLU A 151 -16.79 -3.28 0.69
CA GLU A 151 -16.28 -4.61 1.08
C GLU A 151 -14.76 -4.67 1.15
N PHE A 152 -14.08 -4.04 0.20
CA PHE A 152 -12.63 -3.94 0.19
C PHE A 152 -12.12 -3.20 1.43
N ARG A 153 -12.68 -2.04 1.73
CA ARG A 153 -12.33 -1.24 2.92
C ARG A 153 -12.53 -1.97 4.24
N GLU A 154 -13.55 -2.80 4.32
CA GLU A 154 -13.83 -3.60 5.52
C GLU A 154 -12.81 -4.73 5.73
N LYS A 155 -12.29 -5.30 4.65
CA LYS A 155 -11.37 -6.44 4.69
C LYS A 155 -9.89 -6.04 4.72
N MET A 156 -9.54 -4.91 4.14
CA MET A 156 -8.14 -4.51 4.02
C MET A 156 -7.69 -3.58 5.15
N PRO A 157 -6.54 -3.86 5.78
CA PRO A 157 -5.98 -2.96 6.78
C PRO A 157 -5.49 -1.67 6.11
N GLY A 158 -6.09 -0.54 6.45
CA GLY A 158 -5.70 0.77 5.93
C GLY A 158 -6.78 1.80 6.08
N HIS A 159 -6.40 3.06 5.88
CA HIS A 159 -7.36 4.15 5.73
C HIS A 159 -7.53 4.42 4.25
N TYR A 160 -8.72 4.17 3.75
CA TYR A 160 -9.10 4.40 2.36
C TYR A 160 -10.20 5.45 2.34
N ASP A 161 -10.20 6.29 1.29
CA ASP A 161 -11.25 7.26 1.05
C ASP A 161 -12.63 6.59 0.97
N GLU A 162 -13.70 7.33 1.26
CA GLU A 162 -15.07 6.80 1.16
C GLU A 162 -15.47 6.56 -0.29
N GLU A 163 -14.98 7.41 -1.18
CA GLU A 163 -15.25 7.28 -2.59
C GLU A 163 -14.31 6.27 -3.25
N PRO A 164 -14.82 5.43 -4.16
CA PRO A 164 -14.00 4.53 -4.94
C PRO A 164 -12.97 5.31 -5.75
N HIS A 165 -11.71 4.89 -5.68
CA HIS A 165 -10.65 5.37 -6.56
C HIS A 165 -10.10 4.25 -7.43
N GLU A 166 -9.27 4.61 -8.40
CA GLU A 166 -8.69 3.66 -9.33
C GLU A 166 -7.81 2.63 -8.60
N MET A 167 -8.18 1.36 -8.74
CA MET A 167 -7.44 0.22 -8.20
C MET A 167 -6.79 -0.55 -9.34
N HIS A 168 -5.59 -1.06 -9.09
CA HIS A 168 -4.80 -1.80 -10.07
C HIS A 168 -4.75 -3.27 -9.67
N PHE A 169 -4.88 -4.16 -10.63
CA PHE A 169 -4.80 -5.60 -10.39
C PHE A 169 -4.13 -6.36 -11.53
N VAL A 170 -3.59 -7.50 -11.19
CA VAL A 170 -3.03 -8.46 -12.13
C VAL A 170 -3.90 -9.71 -12.18
N VAL A 171 -4.03 -10.28 -13.36
CA VAL A 171 -4.64 -11.58 -13.57
C VAL A 171 -3.56 -12.59 -13.94
N LEU A 172 -3.43 -13.63 -13.14
CA LEU A 172 -2.57 -14.76 -13.40
C LEU A 172 -3.41 -15.92 -13.95
N ALA A 173 -3.01 -16.45 -15.09
CA ALA A 173 -3.73 -17.50 -15.78
C ALA A 173 -2.84 -18.74 -15.98
N PRO A 174 -3.29 -19.93 -15.54
CA PRO A 174 -2.73 -21.20 -15.98
C PRO A 174 -3.14 -21.49 -17.43
N ASN A 175 -2.53 -22.49 -18.03
CA ASN A 175 -2.94 -22.91 -19.38
C ASN A 175 -4.39 -23.42 -19.44
N ARG A 176 -4.88 -23.99 -18.34
CA ARG A 176 -6.27 -24.43 -18.15
C ARG A 176 -6.66 -24.26 -16.69
N GLY A 177 -7.92 -23.90 -16.43
CA GLY A 177 -8.45 -23.79 -15.07
C GLY A 177 -8.73 -22.36 -14.64
N ARG A 178 -8.88 -22.17 -13.33
CA ARG A 178 -9.26 -20.92 -12.70
C ARG A 178 -8.12 -19.93 -12.74
N ARG A 179 -8.42 -18.65 -12.88
CA ARG A 179 -7.50 -17.54 -12.87
C ARG A 179 -7.39 -16.94 -11.48
N LEU A 180 -6.25 -16.39 -11.13
CA LEU A 180 -6.06 -15.66 -9.88
C LEU A 180 -6.00 -14.15 -10.15
N GLN A 181 -6.89 -13.40 -9.53
CA GLN A 181 -6.88 -11.93 -9.56
C GLN A 181 -6.30 -11.39 -8.25
N MET A 182 -5.29 -10.51 -8.34
CA MET A 182 -4.67 -9.89 -7.17
C MET A 182 -4.56 -8.39 -7.36
N TRP A 183 -4.88 -7.65 -6.31
CA TRP A 183 -4.70 -6.20 -6.25
C TRP A 183 -3.24 -5.84 -5.96
N MET A 184 -2.77 -4.73 -6.54
CA MET A 184 -1.42 -4.22 -6.30
C MET A 184 -1.39 -2.70 -6.38
N GLY A 185 -0.30 -2.09 -5.91
CA GLY A 185 -0.10 -0.67 -6.03
C GLY A 185 0.06 -0.22 -7.49
N LYS A 186 -0.27 1.03 -7.76
CA LYS A 186 -0.19 1.61 -9.11
C LYS A 186 1.22 1.49 -9.70
N PHE A 187 2.24 1.80 -8.92
CA PHE A 187 3.63 1.80 -9.42
C PHE A 187 4.13 0.40 -9.75
N GLU A 188 3.72 -0.60 -8.95
CA GLU A 188 4.03 -2.00 -9.18
C GLU A 188 3.31 -2.51 -10.44
N ALA A 189 2.04 -2.12 -10.63
CA ALA A 189 1.24 -2.46 -11.81
C ALA A 189 1.82 -1.81 -13.09
N ASP A 190 2.16 -0.53 -13.03
CA ASP A 190 2.78 0.19 -14.15
C ASP A 190 4.12 -0.47 -14.54
N ALA A 191 4.96 -0.82 -13.55
CA ALA A 191 6.23 -1.51 -13.80
C ALA A 191 6.04 -2.88 -14.46
N LEU A 192 5.00 -3.63 -14.04
CA LEU A 192 4.64 -4.92 -14.62
C LEU A 192 4.19 -4.76 -16.07
N LYS A 193 3.30 -3.80 -16.31
CA LYS A 193 2.76 -3.49 -17.64
C LYS A 193 3.85 -3.07 -18.61
N LEU A 194 4.76 -2.17 -18.23
CA LEU A 194 5.89 -1.77 -19.05
C LEU A 194 6.72 -2.98 -19.52
N ARG A 195 6.95 -3.95 -18.62
CA ARG A 195 7.67 -5.17 -18.97
C ARG A 195 6.90 -6.08 -19.91
N LEU A 196 5.58 -6.24 -19.70
CA LEU A 196 4.72 -7.04 -20.59
C LEU A 196 4.63 -6.44 -21.99
N ASP A 197 4.57 -5.11 -22.09
CA ASP A 197 4.52 -4.38 -23.35
C ASP A 197 5.90 -4.31 -24.07
N GLY A 198 6.95 -4.89 -23.45
CA GLY A 198 8.31 -4.87 -23.99
C GLY A 198 8.96 -3.50 -24.00
N LEU A 199 8.42 -2.54 -23.28
CA LEU A 199 8.91 -1.17 -23.22
C LEU A 199 10.13 -1.08 -22.29
N LYS A 200 11.17 -0.38 -22.77
CA LYS A 200 12.37 -0.10 -21.98
C LYS A 200 12.33 1.35 -21.50
N THR A 201 12.64 1.53 -20.23
CA THR A 201 12.82 2.84 -19.63
C THR A 201 14.23 3.37 -19.91
N GLU A 202 14.42 4.69 -19.97
CA GLU A 202 15.75 5.31 -20.16
C GLU A 202 16.72 4.99 -19.02
N ARG A 203 16.20 4.79 -17.83
CA ARG A 203 16.96 4.41 -16.63
C ARG A 203 16.42 3.12 -16.04
N PRO A 204 17.28 2.28 -15.43
CA PRO A 204 16.83 1.08 -14.73
C PRO A 204 15.79 1.40 -13.66
N MET A 205 14.71 0.62 -13.60
CA MET A 205 13.73 0.67 -12.53
C MET A 205 14.25 -0.10 -11.30
N THR A 206 13.54 0.01 -10.18
CA THR A 206 13.90 -0.68 -8.92
C THR A 206 14.13 -2.18 -9.12
N TYR A 207 13.27 -2.84 -9.89
CA TYR A 207 13.37 -4.29 -10.14
C TYR A 207 14.53 -4.67 -11.05
N ASP A 208 14.90 -3.79 -11.99
CA ASP A 208 16.09 -3.97 -12.83
C ASP A 208 17.36 -3.83 -11.98
N LEU A 209 17.36 -2.86 -11.06
CA LEU A 209 18.46 -2.65 -10.10
C LEU A 209 18.64 -3.85 -9.16
N ILE A 210 17.54 -4.42 -8.64
CA ILE A 210 17.58 -5.60 -7.77
C ILE A 210 18.20 -6.78 -8.54
N LEU A 211 17.77 -7.03 -9.77
CA LEU A 211 18.32 -8.11 -10.58
C LEU A 211 19.80 -7.89 -10.95
N ASP A 212 20.18 -6.67 -11.24
CA ASP A 212 21.59 -6.34 -11.50
C ASP A 212 22.45 -6.61 -10.24
N ALA A 213 21.94 -6.23 -9.05
CA ALA A 213 22.59 -6.53 -7.79
C ALA A 213 22.70 -8.04 -7.54
N PHE A 214 21.64 -8.81 -7.75
CA PHE A 214 21.65 -10.26 -7.63
C PHE A 214 22.69 -10.89 -8.55
N ASN A 215 22.67 -10.54 -9.82
CA ASN A 215 23.61 -11.06 -10.82
C ASN A 215 25.07 -10.74 -10.47
N ARG A 216 25.36 -9.51 -10.01
CA ARG A 216 26.71 -9.12 -9.57
C ARG A 216 27.21 -9.91 -8.37
N HIS A 217 26.30 -10.38 -7.52
CA HIS A 217 26.63 -11.18 -6.35
C HIS A 217 26.47 -12.69 -6.57
N GLY A 218 26.33 -13.12 -7.84
CA GLY A 218 26.21 -14.55 -8.19
C GLY A 218 24.90 -15.19 -7.73
N VAL A 219 23.86 -14.40 -7.48
CA VAL A 219 22.52 -14.88 -7.15
C VAL A 219 21.67 -14.90 -8.41
N SER A 220 21.07 -16.05 -8.70
CA SER A 220 20.13 -16.24 -9.80
C SER A 220 18.73 -16.44 -9.27
N VAL A 221 17.73 -15.79 -9.86
CA VAL A 221 16.32 -16.08 -9.60
C VAL A 221 15.93 -17.30 -10.44
N LEU A 222 15.27 -18.26 -9.83
CA LEU A 222 14.84 -19.50 -10.49
C LEU A 222 13.34 -19.52 -10.76
N ARG A 223 12.52 -18.98 -9.85
CA ARG A 223 11.06 -19.01 -9.93
C ARG A 223 10.45 -18.02 -8.93
N ALA A 224 9.25 -17.56 -9.22
CA ALA A 224 8.38 -16.84 -8.27
C ALA A 224 7.16 -17.67 -7.94
N ASP A 225 6.86 -17.84 -6.65
CA ASP A 225 5.71 -18.61 -6.18
C ASP A 225 4.74 -17.70 -5.43
N VAL A 226 3.45 -17.76 -5.78
CA VAL A 226 2.34 -17.18 -5.01
C VAL A 226 1.72 -18.28 -4.17
N LEU A 227 1.76 -18.14 -2.84
CA LEU A 227 1.57 -19.23 -1.91
C LEU A 227 0.15 -19.36 -1.38
N ARG A 228 -0.36 -18.27 -0.82
CA ARG A 228 -1.65 -18.25 -0.09
C ARG A 228 -2.18 -16.84 0.02
N VAL A 229 -3.42 -16.74 0.44
CA VAL A 229 -4.07 -15.49 0.86
C VAL A 229 -4.55 -15.62 2.31
N VAL A 230 -4.32 -14.59 3.13
CA VAL A 230 -4.78 -14.52 4.51
C VAL A 230 -5.34 -13.13 4.74
N ASP A 231 -6.59 -13.02 5.13
CA ASP A 231 -7.30 -11.75 5.33
C ASP A 231 -7.16 -10.78 4.14
N GLY A 232 -7.22 -11.30 2.91
CA GLY A 232 -7.08 -10.52 1.68
C GLY A 232 -5.64 -10.14 1.31
N VAL A 233 -4.64 -10.50 2.12
CA VAL A 233 -3.22 -10.28 1.86
C VAL A 233 -2.61 -11.52 1.22
N PHE A 234 -2.07 -11.37 0.03
CA PHE A 234 -1.38 -12.45 -0.68
C PHE A 234 0.09 -12.55 -0.26
N PHE A 235 0.57 -13.76 -0.15
CA PHE A 235 1.96 -14.10 0.19
C PHE A 235 2.66 -14.73 -0.99
N ALA A 236 3.92 -14.34 -1.22
CA ALA A 236 4.75 -14.88 -2.29
C ALA A 236 6.19 -15.04 -1.83
N ARG A 237 6.96 -15.79 -2.62
CA ARG A 237 8.39 -15.95 -2.44
C ARG A 237 9.09 -15.97 -3.79
N LEU A 238 10.37 -15.60 -3.78
CA LEU A 238 11.30 -15.89 -4.87
C LEU A 238 12.16 -17.11 -4.48
N ILE A 239 12.27 -18.04 -5.41
CA ILE A 239 13.26 -19.11 -5.30
C ILE A 239 14.54 -18.63 -5.99
N THR A 240 15.60 -18.54 -5.24
CA THR A 240 16.90 -18.04 -5.70
C THR A 240 17.99 -19.10 -5.54
N LYS A 241 19.08 -18.94 -6.27
CA LYS A 241 20.25 -19.82 -6.18
C LYS A 241 21.53 -19.00 -6.11
N SER A 242 22.37 -19.31 -5.12
CA SER A 242 23.71 -18.76 -4.97
C SER A 242 24.73 -19.91 -4.84
N GLY A 243 25.57 -20.08 -5.82
CA GLY A 243 26.40 -21.29 -5.91
C GLY A 243 25.53 -22.55 -5.99
N ASP A 244 25.70 -23.48 -5.03
CA ASP A 244 24.88 -24.70 -4.93
C ASP A 244 23.69 -24.56 -3.97
N GLN A 245 23.55 -23.43 -3.28
CA GLN A 245 22.48 -23.21 -2.31
C GLN A 245 21.24 -22.61 -3.00
N VAL A 246 20.09 -23.23 -2.73
CA VAL A 246 18.77 -22.71 -3.13
C VAL A 246 18.10 -22.13 -1.90
N GLU A 247 17.63 -20.89 -2.01
CA GLU A 247 17.02 -20.15 -0.92
C GLU A 247 15.64 -19.62 -1.32
N GLU A 248 14.79 -19.47 -0.32
CA GLU A 248 13.47 -18.86 -0.46
C GLU A 248 13.51 -17.45 0.14
N LEU A 249 13.19 -16.45 -0.66
CA LEU A 249 13.08 -15.08 -0.22
C LEU A 249 11.60 -14.69 -0.13
N ASP A 250 11.12 -14.41 1.07
CA ASP A 250 9.78 -13.87 1.29
C ASP A 250 9.67 -12.47 0.67
N CYS A 251 8.60 -12.22 -0.08
CA CYS A 251 8.36 -10.94 -0.73
C CYS A 251 6.88 -10.73 -1.03
N ARG A 252 6.53 -9.49 -1.36
CA ARG A 252 5.18 -9.21 -1.83
C ARG A 252 4.96 -9.85 -3.22
N PRO A 253 3.73 -10.31 -3.54
CA PRO A 253 3.44 -10.85 -4.88
C PRO A 253 3.80 -9.91 -6.03
N SER A 254 3.53 -8.62 -5.87
CA SER A 254 3.89 -7.59 -6.87
C SER A 254 5.39 -7.55 -7.16
N ASP A 255 6.23 -7.71 -6.12
CA ASP A 255 7.69 -7.72 -6.26
C ASP A 255 8.15 -9.01 -6.94
N ALA A 256 7.61 -10.16 -6.49
CA ALA A 256 7.90 -11.46 -7.07
C ALA A 256 7.61 -11.51 -8.57
N LEU A 257 6.42 -11.03 -9.00
CA LEU A 257 6.00 -10.99 -10.39
C LEU A 257 6.88 -10.06 -11.23
N ASN A 258 7.17 -8.87 -10.73
CA ASN A 258 8.02 -7.89 -11.42
C ASN A 258 9.44 -8.42 -11.62
N ILE A 259 10.01 -9.10 -10.64
CA ILE A 259 11.34 -9.69 -10.71
C ILE A 259 11.33 -10.91 -11.65
N ALA A 260 10.34 -11.80 -11.52
CA ALA A 260 10.25 -13.00 -12.36
C ALA A 260 10.14 -12.69 -13.84
N LEU A 261 9.28 -11.73 -14.23
CA LEU A 261 9.14 -11.30 -15.63
C LEU A 261 10.42 -10.68 -16.19
N ARG A 262 11.21 -9.99 -15.38
CA ARG A 262 12.48 -9.39 -15.80
C ARG A 262 13.59 -10.42 -15.87
N ALA A 263 13.60 -11.38 -14.97
CA ALA A 263 14.54 -12.49 -14.96
C ALA A 263 14.20 -13.56 -16.00
N ASP A 264 13.03 -13.46 -16.65
CA ASP A 264 12.50 -14.45 -17.61
C ASP A 264 12.41 -15.86 -17.02
N VAL A 265 11.88 -15.95 -15.78
CA VAL A 265 11.73 -17.20 -15.03
C VAL A 265 10.25 -17.53 -14.80
N PRO A 266 9.92 -18.81 -14.55
CA PRO A 266 8.55 -19.23 -14.31
C PRO A 266 7.91 -18.53 -13.11
N ILE A 267 6.59 -18.30 -13.23
CA ILE A 267 5.72 -17.89 -12.14
C ILE A 267 4.80 -19.08 -11.85
N ALA A 268 4.65 -19.40 -10.58
CA ALA A 268 3.77 -20.48 -10.14
C ALA A 268 2.81 -20.02 -9.03
N VAL A 269 1.65 -20.63 -8.97
CA VAL A 269 0.63 -20.39 -7.93
C VAL A 269 0.32 -21.72 -7.26
N ALA A 270 0.23 -21.74 -5.95
CA ALA A 270 -0.19 -22.93 -5.22
C ALA A 270 -1.58 -23.37 -5.69
N GLN A 271 -1.75 -24.68 -5.96
CA GLN A 271 -3.03 -25.24 -6.41
C GLN A 271 -4.14 -24.93 -5.40
N THR A 272 -3.85 -25.06 -4.11
CA THR A 272 -4.78 -24.73 -3.02
C THR A 272 -5.28 -23.29 -3.09
N LEU A 273 -4.41 -22.35 -3.44
CA LEU A 273 -4.79 -20.94 -3.61
C LEU A 273 -5.69 -20.73 -4.83
N LEU A 274 -5.42 -21.43 -5.94
CA LEU A 274 -6.31 -21.40 -7.11
C LEU A 274 -7.68 -22.02 -6.81
N ASP A 275 -7.71 -23.06 -5.98
CA ASP A 275 -8.97 -23.70 -5.56
C ASP A 275 -9.78 -22.81 -4.60
N GLU A 276 -9.10 -22.06 -3.73
CA GLU A 276 -9.72 -21.17 -2.74
C GLU A 276 -10.15 -19.83 -3.35
N ALA A 277 -9.23 -19.13 -4.00
CA ALA A 277 -9.38 -17.75 -4.44
C ALA A 277 -9.42 -17.57 -5.95
N GLY A 278 -9.30 -18.63 -6.72
CA GLY A 278 -9.39 -18.56 -8.18
C GLY A 278 -10.79 -18.20 -8.66
N ILE A 279 -10.88 -17.56 -9.80
CA ILE A 279 -12.11 -17.14 -10.48
C ILE A 279 -12.20 -17.80 -11.85
N ASP A 280 -13.41 -18.11 -12.29
CA ASP A 280 -13.65 -18.63 -13.63
C ASP A 280 -13.55 -17.52 -14.68
N GLU A 281 -13.25 -17.88 -15.92
CA GLU A 281 -13.02 -16.94 -17.02
C GLU A 281 -14.14 -15.90 -17.21
N GLY A 282 -15.38 -16.29 -17.02
CA GLY A 282 -16.54 -15.40 -17.12
C GLY A 282 -16.76 -14.45 -15.93
N GLN A 283 -16.04 -14.64 -14.84
CA GLN A 283 -16.13 -13.84 -13.61
C GLN A 283 -15.06 -12.75 -13.51
N ILE A 284 -14.09 -12.74 -14.42
CA ILE A 284 -13.17 -11.62 -14.55
C ILE A 284 -14.00 -10.42 -14.96
N SER A 285 -14.21 -9.50 -14.01
CA SER A 285 -15.12 -8.36 -14.19
C SER A 285 -14.75 -7.56 -15.44
N THR A 286 -15.60 -7.65 -16.45
CA THR A 286 -15.52 -6.90 -17.70
C THR A 286 -16.33 -5.60 -17.63
N LYS A 287 -16.44 -4.97 -16.45
CA LYS A 287 -17.07 -3.63 -16.34
C LYS A 287 -16.37 -2.78 -15.33
#